data_6f2b24a125a3584c89e49a32702679fd
#
_entry.id   6f2b24a125a3584c89e49a32702679fd
#
_cell.length_a   1.000
_cell.length_b   1.000
_cell.length_c   1.000
_cell.angle_alpha   90.00
_cell.angle_beta   90.00
_cell.angle_gamma   90.00
#
_symmetry.space_group_name_H-M   'P 1'
#
loop_
_entity.id
_entity.type
_entity.pdbx_description
1 polymer ?
#
loop_
_entity_poly.entity_id
_entity_poly.type
_entity_poly.pdbx_seq_one_letter_code
_entity_poly.pdbx_strand_id
1 'polypeptide(L)'
;VRLLVPAAAAFAYLLTAAALVVWPPLVALTLAVTWPFDRNRAAAGRLLRLCGAFVSRTFPFWRIRIEGRWPAGRQAYVVVANHQSFLDIFLLSNLPREMKWVAKRSLFKIPWVGWCFTMSGDIPVDRGDPASAAAVMARARRYLSRGMSVMMFPEGTRSRDGKLLPFKVGAFKLAVDAGVPVLPIAITGTAQGMPKGSPWVRPSELRVRILDPVPVGAGPGAEAVERLRSEVRRRIASALGERAEG
;
A
#
# COMPACT_ATOMS: atom_id res chain seq x y z
N VAL A 1 13.91 26.92 -15.14
CA VAL A 1 13.01 25.84 -14.64
C VAL A 1 13.37 24.47 -15.25
N ARG A 2 13.63 24.35 -16.59
CA ARG A 2 13.91 23.05 -17.24
C ARG A 2 15.20 22.37 -16.77
N LEU A 3 16.22 23.09 -16.32
CA LEU A 3 17.51 22.55 -15.82
C LEU A 3 17.47 22.23 -14.32
N LEU A 4 16.58 22.82 -13.54
CA LEU A 4 16.48 22.59 -12.09
C LEU A 4 15.85 21.24 -11.74
N VAL A 5 14.93 20.72 -12.57
CA VAL A 5 14.28 19.43 -12.30
C VAL A 5 15.26 18.25 -12.35
N PRO A 6 16.16 18.12 -13.35
CA PRO A 6 17.16 17.05 -13.37
C PRO A 6 18.13 17.11 -12.19
N ALA A 7 18.64 18.29 -11.83
CA ALA A 7 19.52 18.45 -10.69
C ALA A 7 18.85 18.10 -9.36
N ALA A 8 17.62 18.58 -9.15
CA ALA A 8 16.83 18.24 -7.98
C ALA A 8 16.47 16.74 -7.92
N ALA A 9 16.20 16.11 -9.07
CA ALA A 9 15.97 14.68 -9.15
C ALA A 9 17.24 13.88 -8.81
N ALA A 10 18.40 14.28 -9.34
CA ALA A 10 19.68 13.64 -9.02
C ALA A 10 19.98 13.72 -7.51
N PHE A 11 19.79 14.89 -6.90
CA PHE A 11 19.96 15.06 -5.46
C PHE A 11 18.96 14.18 -4.66
N ALA A 12 17.69 14.12 -5.08
CA ALA A 12 16.68 13.26 -4.44
C ALA A 12 17.04 11.78 -4.58
N TYR A 13 17.60 11.33 -5.70
CA TYR A 13 18.10 9.95 -5.85
C TYR A 13 19.29 9.66 -4.92
N LEU A 14 20.23 10.63 -4.74
CA LEU A 14 21.31 10.48 -3.76
C LEU A 14 20.76 10.35 -2.33
N LEU A 15 19.79 11.17 -1.94
CA LEU A 15 19.12 11.06 -0.64
C LEU A 15 18.38 9.73 -0.49
N THR A 16 17.74 9.23 -1.56
CA THR A 16 17.09 7.93 -1.58
C THR A 16 18.11 6.81 -1.39
N ALA A 17 19.25 6.86 -2.07
CA ALA A 17 20.33 5.90 -1.91
C ALA A 17 20.89 5.91 -0.48
N ALA A 18 21.13 7.09 0.09
CA ALA A 18 21.55 7.24 1.48
C ALA A 18 20.52 6.64 2.46
N ALA A 19 19.23 6.90 2.23
CA ALA A 19 18.15 6.31 3.02
C ALA A 19 18.15 4.77 2.95
N LEU A 20 18.38 4.19 1.76
CA LEU A 20 18.46 2.73 1.60
C LEU A 20 19.65 2.12 2.36
N VAL A 21 20.68 2.86 2.65
CA VAL A 21 21.83 2.41 3.48
C VAL A 21 21.51 2.55 4.98
N VAL A 22 20.95 3.68 5.38
CA VAL A 22 20.73 4.04 6.79
C VAL A 22 19.53 3.31 7.41
N TRP A 23 18.43 3.17 6.66
CA TRP A 23 17.18 2.62 7.20
C TRP A 23 17.22 1.13 7.59
N PRO A 24 17.86 0.21 6.84
CA PRO A 24 17.87 -1.20 7.20
C PRO A 24 18.47 -1.50 8.57
N PRO A 25 19.63 -0.97 8.97
CA PRO A 25 20.14 -1.16 10.32
C PRO A 25 19.24 -0.54 11.40
N LEU A 26 18.58 0.60 11.14
CA LEU A 26 17.63 1.19 12.07
C LEU A 26 16.37 0.33 12.23
N VAL A 27 15.85 -0.25 11.14
CA VAL A 27 14.73 -1.19 11.18
C VAL A 27 15.12 -2.46 11.94
N ALA A 28 16.33 -2.98 11.74
CA ALA A 28 16.84 -4.14 12.45
C ALA A 28 16.98 -3.87 13.95
N LEU A 29 17.56 -2.74 14.33
CA LEU A 29 17.68 -2.32 15.72
C LEU A 29 16.30 -2.14 16.36
N THR A 30 15.39 -1.45 15.68
CA THR A 30 14.02 -1.28 16.17
C THR A 30 13.33 -2.62 16.39
N LEU A 31 13.45 -3.55 15.45
CA LEU A 31 12.92 -4.90 15.60
C LEU A 31 13.54 -5.61 16.81
N ALA A 32 14.86 -5.57 16.96
CA ALA A 32 15.56 -6.25 18.07
C ALA A 32 15.08 -5.73 19.44
N VAL A 33 14.94 -4.40 19.58
CA VAL A 33 14.50 -3.77 20.83
C VAL A 33 13.02 -4.04 21.12
N THR A 34 12.16 -4.04 20.08
CA THR A 34 10.71 -4.18 20.27
C THR A 34 10.20 -5.61 20.20
N TRP A 35 11.03 -6.57 19.79
CA TRP A 35 10.68 -7.99 19.59
C TRP A 35 9.87 -8.61 20.72
N PRO A 36 10.19 -8.41 22.02
CA PRO A 36 9.45 -9.04 23.10
C PRO A 36 8.02 -8.53 23.27
N PHE A 37 7.75 -7.28 22.84
CA PHE A 37 6.49 -6.57 23.12
C PHE A 37 5.62 -6.37 21.88
N ASP A 38 6.24 -6.29 20.71
CA ASP A 38 5.57 -5.94 19.45
C ASP A 38 5.41 -7.18 18.53
N ARG A 39 4.46 -8.02 18.87
CA ARG A 39 4.12 -9.24 18.10
C ARG A 39 3.72 -8.96 16.65
N ASN A 40 3.27 -7.75 16.38
CA ASN A 40 2.88 -7.31 15.02
C ASN A 40 4.02 -6.65 14.27
N ARG A 41 5.20 -6.44 14.89
CA ARG A 41 6.31 -5.67 14.32
C ARG A 41 5.86 -4.29 13.81
N ALA A 42 4.96 -3.65 14.58
CA ALA A 42 4.37 -2.38 14.20
C ALA A 42 5.41 -1.25 14.20
N ALA A 43 6.33 -1.25 15.17
CA ALA A 43 7.40 -0.28 15.26
C ALA A 43 8.36 -0.35 14.07
N ALA A 44 8.85 -1.55 13.74
CA ALA A 44 9.71 -1.79 12.58
C ALA A 44 8.99 -1.45 11.26
N GLY A 45 7.72 -1.84 11.13
CA GLY A 45 6.89 -1.48 10.00
C GLY A 45 6.70 0.02 9.88
N ARG A 46 6.36 0.71 10.98
CA ARG A 46 6.21 2.17 10.99
C ARG A 46 7.50 2.87 10.56
N LEU A 47 8.65 2.43 11.04
CA LEU A 47 9.93 3.00 10.63
C LEU A 47 10.18 2.80 9.14
N LEU A 48 9.85 1.62 8.58
CA LEU A 48 9.94 1.40 7.13
C LEU A 48 8.98 2.33 6.34
N ARG A 49 7.74 2.56 6.82
CA ARG A 49 6.83 3.53 6.18
C ARG A 49 7.39 4.95 6.25
N LEU A 50 8.03 5.33 7.35
CA LEU A 50 8.70 6.64 7.47
C LEU A 50 9.82 6.80 6.43
N CYS A 51 10.57 5.74 6.12
CA CYS A 51 11.51 5.75 4.99
C CYS A 51 10.79 6.06 3.67
N GLY A 52 9.71 5.34 3.37
CA GLY A 52 8.92 5.58 2.16
C GLY A 52 8.34 7.01 2.08
N ALA A 53 7.85 7.53 3.19
CA ALA A 53 7.37 8.90 3.30
C ALA A 53 8.50 9.92 3.12
N PHE A 54 9.67 9.68 3.72
CA PHE A 54 10.87 10.50 3.51
C PHE A 54 11.23 10.54 2.02
N VAL A 55 11.39 9.39 1.38
CA VAL A 55 11.71 9.30 -0.06
C VAL A 55 10.72 10.09 -0.90
N SER A 56 9.41 9.98 -0.66
CA SER A 56 8.42 10.75 -1.45
C SER A 56 8.55 12.26 -1.27
N ARG A 57 9.10 12.74 -0.16
CA ARG A 57 9.28 14.17 0.16
C ARG A 57 10.63 14.74 -0.27
N THR A 58 11.60 13.91 -0.63
CA THR A 58 12.88 14.38 -1.16
C THR A 58 12.77 14.94 -2.58
N PHE A 59 11.69 14.63 -3.29
CA PHE A 59 11.44 15.15 -4.63
C PHE A 59 10.60 16.44 -4.56
N PRO A 60 11.19 17.63 -4.65
CA PRO A 60 10.50 18.89 -4.36
C PRO A 60 9.44 19.28 -5.39
N PHE A 61 9.43 18.61 -6.52
CA PHE A 61 8.46 18.81 -7.60
C PHE A 61 7.24 17.86 -7.50
N TRP A 62 7.16 17.01 -6.47
CA TRP A 62 5.97 16.24 -6.14
C TRP A 62 5.17 16.96 -5.06
N ARG A 63 3.95 17.34 -5.41
CA ARG A 63 3.01 17.94 -4.47
C ARG A 63 2.12 16.85 -3.89
N ILE A 64 2.39 16.45 -2.65
CA ILE A 64 1.64 15.38 -1.98
C ILE A 64 0.42 15.98 -1.29
N ARG A 65 -0.77 15.44 -1.61
CA ARG A 65 -2.03 15.77 -0.95
C ARG A 65 -2.69 14.51 -0.40
N ILE A 66 -3.09 14.56 0.86
CA ILE A 66 -3.84 13.51 1.53
C ILE A 66 -5.20 14.09 1.90
N GLU A 67 -6.25 13.55 1.33
CA GLU A 67 -7.64 13.95 1.52
C GLU A 67 -8.41 12.88 2.29
N GLY A 68 -9.45 13.28 3.01
CA GLY A 68 -10.17 12.41 3.91
C GLY A 68 -9.44 12.20 5.25
N ARG A 69 -10.00 11.34 6.09
CA ARG A 69 -9.43 11.04 7.41
C ARG A 69 -9.38 9.53 7.63
N TRP A 70 -8.31 9.08 8.23
CA TRP A 70 -8.29 7.70 8.73
C TRP A 70 -9.35 7.56 9.81
N PRO A 71 -10.20 6.52 9.75
CA PRO A 71 -11.27 6.36 10.74
C PRO A 71 -10.73 6.29 12.16
N ALA A 72 -11.45 6.92 13.09
CA ALA A 72 -11.07 6.93 14.50
C ALA A 72 -11.15 5.52 15.13
N GLY A 73 -10.45 5.36 16.27
CA GLY A 73 -10.46 4.10 17.01
C GLY A 73 -9.34 3.14 16.63
N ARG A 74 -9.45 1.90 17.14
CA ARG A 74 -8.44 0.85 16.98
C ARG A 74 -8.87 -0.28 16.02
N GLN A 75 -9.95 -0.09 15.30
CA GLN A 75 -10.43 -1.11 14.36
C GLN A 75 -9.42 -1.39 13.26
N ALA A 76 -9.23 -2.67 12.95
CA ALA A 76 -8.44 -3.11 11.82
C ALA A 76 -9.29 -3.09 10.53
N TYR A 77 -8.63 -2.85 9.40
CA TYR A 77 -9.24 -2.80 8.08
C TYR A 77 -8.46 -3.68 7.09
N VAL A 78 -9.18 -4.25 6.14
CA VAL A 78 -8.55 -4.59 4.87
C VAL A 78 -8.51 -3.30 4.05
N VAL A 79 -7.32 -2.73 3.90
CA VAL A 79 -7.12 -1.49 3.14
C VAL A 79 -6.87 -1.85 1.68
N VAL A 80 -7.58 -1.23 0.76
CA VAL A 80 -7.42 -1.47 -0.68
C VAL A 80 -7.25 -0.15 -1.43
N ALA A 81 -6.38 -0.15 -2.43
CA ALA A 81 -6.18 1.00 -3.31
C ALA A 81 -6.02 0.54 -4.77
N ASN A 82 -6.32 1.43 -5.72
CA ASN A 82 -5.89 1.28 -7.10
C ASN A 82 -4.37 1.36 -7.21
N HIS A 83 -3.79 0.78 -8.26
CA HIS A 83 -2.34 0.66 -8.41
C HIS A 83 -1.87 1.10 -9.80
N GLN A 84 -1.20 2.24 -9.87
CA GLN A 84 -0.77 2.85 -11.13
C GLN A 84 0.76 2.87 -11.28
N SER A 85 1.49 3.06 -10.18
CA SER A 85 2.94 3.28 -10.20
C SER A 85 3.64 2.60 -9.03
N PHE A 86 4.95 2.43 -9.12
CA PHE A 86 5.78 2.10 -7.97
C PHE A 86 5.74 3.21 -6.90
N LEU A 87 5.49 4.43 -7.34
CA LEU A 87 5.36 5.60 -6.47
C LEU A 87 4.18 5.51 -5.48
N ASP A 88 3.15 4.69 -5.78
CA ASP A 88 2.01 4.48 -4.87
C ASP A 88 2.46 4.01 -3.48
N ILE A 89 3.51 3.19 -3.43
CA ILE A 89 4.06 2.65 -2.18
C ILE A 89 4.62 3.77 -1.30
N PHE A 90 5.40 4.69 -1.88
CA PHE A 90 5.96 5.83 -1.17
C PHE A 90 4.89 6.83 -0.76
N LEU A 91 3.89 7.04 -1.63
CA LEU A 91 2.79 7.95 -1.37
C LEU A 91 1.91 7.45 -0.21
N LEU A 92 1.51 6.16 -0.23
CA LEU A 92 0.74 5.53 0.84
C LEU A 92 1.51 5.42 2.17
N SER A 93 2.84 5.45 2.12
CA SER A 93 3.69 5.47 3.32
C SER A 93 3.50 6.75 4.17
N ASN A 94 2.88 7.80 3.61
CA ASN A 94 2.50 9.01 4.34
C ASN A 94 1.22 8.87 5.16
N LEU A 95 0.52 7.74 5.09
CA LEU A 95 -0.69 7.52 5.87
C LEU A 95 -0.37 7.41 7.38
N PRO A 96 -1.32 7.83 8.26
CA PRO A 96 -1.04 7.99 9.69
C PRO A 96 -0.95 6.67 10.46
N ARG A 97 -1.42 5.57 9.90
CA ARG A 97 -1.47 4.26 10.57
C ARG A 97 -0.55 3.24 9.91
N GLU A 98 0.12 2.46 10.75
CA GLU A 98 0.85 1.28 10.29
C GLU A 98 -0.11 0.19 9.84
N MET A 99 0.28 -0.53 8.79
CA MET A 99 -0.44 -1.68 8.25
C MET A 99 0.54 -2.65 7.60
N LYS A 100 0.18 -3.92 7.51
CA LYS A 100 1.01 -4.92 6.84
C LYS A 100 0.65 -4.99 5.36
N TRP A 101 1.65 -4.95 4.52
CA TRP A 101 1.44 -4.89 3.08
C TRP A 101 1.63 -6.26 2.45
N VAL A 102 0.71 -6.60 1.56
CA VAL A 102 0.88 -7.77 0.68
C VAL A 102 1.65 -7.33 -0.55
N ALA A 103 2.88 -7.82 -0.68
CA ALA A 103 3.78 -7.41 -1.75
C ALA A 103 4.36 -8.62 -2.50
N LYS A 104 4.74 -8.42 -3.78
CA LYS A 104 5.30 -9.48 -4.63
C LYS A 104 6.55 -10.08 -3.97
N ARG A 105 6.62 -11.42 -3.87
CA ARG A 105 7.73 -12.15 -3.23
C ARG A 105 9.10 -11.77 -3.80
N SER A 106 9.20 -11.46 -5.09
CA SER A 106 10.48 -11.03 -5.67
C SER A 106 11.05 -9.75 -5.03
N LEU A 107 10.23 -8.88 -4.44
CA LEU A 107 10.70 -7.69 -3.72
C LEU A 107 11.43 -8.04 -2.42
N PHE A 108 11.05 -9.14 -1.78
CA PHE A 108 11.71 -9.64 -0.57
C PHE A 108 13.10 -10.25 -0.83
N LYS A 109 13.42 -10.53 -2.11
CA LYS A 109 14.73 -11.04 -2.53
C LYS A 109 15.74 -9.92 -2.83
N ILE A 110 15.28 -8.66 -2.94
CA ILE A 110 16.16 -7.53 -3.19
C ILE A 110 16.97 -7.26 -1.91
N PRO A 111 18.31 -7.28 -1.96
CA PRO A 111 19.13 -6.92 -0.81
C PRO A 111 18.71 -5.58 -0.20
N TRP A 112 18.88 -5.41 1.11
CA TRP A 112 18.50 -4.23 1.90
C TRP A 112 16.99 -3.99 1.96
N VAL A 113 16.34 -3.76 0.82
CA VAL A 113 14.89 -3.47 0.74
C VAL A 113 14.06 -4.68 1.17
N GLY A 114 14.38 -5.87 0.66
CA GLY A 114 13.67 -7.11 1.00
C GLY A 114 13.85 -7.52 2.46
N TRP A 115 15.01 -7.21 3.04
CA TRP A 115 15.25 -7.40 4.46
C TRP A 115 14.33 -6.51 5.31
N CYS A 116 14.15 -5.24 4.91
CA CYS A 116 13.21 -4.34 5.57
C CYS A 116 11.77 -4.86 5.51
N PHE A 117 11.29 -5.35 4.35
CA PHE A 117 9.96 -5.97 4.24
C PHE A 117 9.81 -7.19 5.14
N THR A 118 10.85 -8.01 5.25
CA THR A 118 10.86 -9.20 6.13
C THR A 118 10.82 -8.78 7.60
N MET A 119 11.66 -7.83 8.00
CA MET A 119 11.75 -7.33 9.36
C MET A 119 10.47 -6.60 9.79
N SER A 120 9.85 -5.82 8.90
CA SER A 120 8.58 -5.14 9.14
C SER A 120 7.38 -6.08 9.23
N GLY A 121 7.52 -7.35 8.83
CA GLY A 121 6.45 -8.33 8.87
C GLY A 121 5.48 -8.23 7.69
N ASP A 122 5.83 -7.56 6.61
CA ASP A 122 5.05 -7.53 5.38
C ASP A 122 4.89 -8.96 4.80
N ILE A 123 3.88 -9.16 3.97
CA ILE A 123 3.41 -10.47 3.55
C ILE A 123 3.81 -10.73 2.09
N PRO A 124 4.73 -11.66 1.81
CA PRO A 124 5.10 -12.00 0.44
C PRO A 124 4.00 -12.79 -0.26
N VAL A 125 3.73 -12.48 -1.54
CA VAL A 125 2.81 -13.20 -2.40
C VAL A 125 3.45 -13.59 -3.73
N ASP A 126 3.28 -14.83 -4.14
CA ASP A 126 3.50 -15.28 -5.51
C ASP A 126 2.17 -15.23 -6.26
N ARG A 127 2.10 -14.36 -7.24
CA ARG A 127 0.87 -14.13 -7.99
C ARG A 127 0.60 -15.31 -8.92
N GLY A 128 -0.61 -15.85 -8.86
CA GLY A 128 -1.00 -17.03 -9.66
C GLY A 128 -0.76 -18.37 -8.97
N ASP A 129 -0.13 -18.37 -7.78
CA ASP A 129 0.06 -19.56 -6.97
C ASP A 129 -1.02 -19.67 -5.87
N PRO A 130 -1.92 -20.69 -5.93
CA PRO A 130 -2.97 -20.89 -4.93
C PRO A 130 -2.42 -21.16 -3.53
N ALA A 131 -1.32 -21.90 -3.39
CA ALA A 131 -0.71 -22.19 -2.09
C ALA A 131 -0.17 -20.91 -1.44
N SER A 132 0.49 -20.06 -2.23
CA SER A 132 0.93 -18.74 -1.77
C SER A 132 -0.25 -17.87 -1.37
N ALA A 133 -1.34 -17.88 -2.14
CA ALA A 133 -2.56 -17.14 -1.80
C ALA A 133 -3.15 -17.60 -0.46
N ALA A 134 -3.24 -18.90 -0.19
CA ALA A 134 -3.70 -19.45 1.08
C ALA A 134 -2.82 -19.02 2.26
N ALA A 135 -1.49 -19.06 2.09
CA ALA A 135 -0.53 -18.60 3.11
C ALA A 135 -0.68 -17.10 3.41
N VAL A 136 -0.89 -16.26 2.38
CA VAL A 136 -1.19 -14.83 2.53
C VAL A 136 -2.45 -14.62 3.35
N MET A 137 -3.54 -15.34 3.02
CA MET A 137 -4.82 -15.23 3.72
C MET A 137 -4.69 -15.61 5.20
N ALA A 138 -3.99 -16.70 5.52
CA ALA A 138 -3.77 -17.14 6.89
C ALA A 138 -2.95 -16.11 7.70
N ARG A 139 -1.90 -15.55 7.10
CA ARG A 139 -1.05 -14.54 7.75
C ARG A 139 -1.78 -13.20 7.91
N ALA A 140 -2.52 -12.78 6.91
CA ALA A 140 -3.31 -11.55 6.94
C ALA A 140 -4.42 -11.62 8.02
N ARG A 141 -5.15 -12.74 8.11
CA ARG A 141 -6.14 -12.96 9.19
C ARG A 141 -5.53 -12.85 10.58
N ARG A 142 -4.33 -13.41 10.79
CA ARG A 142 -3.62 -13.28 12.07
C ARG A 142 -3.29 -11.83 12.43
N TYR A 143 -2.94 -10.99 11.46
CA TYR A 143 -2.73 -9.58 11.70
C TYR A 143 -4.04 -8.85 12.03
N LEU A 144 -5.09 -9.08 11.24
CA LEU A 144 -6.41 -8.48 11.46
C LEU A 144 -6.97 -8.83 12.85
N SER A 145 -6.87 -10.11 13.29
CA SER A 145 -7.32 -10.54 14.62
C SER A 145 -6.53 -9.90 15.77
N ARG A 146 -5.35 -9.34 15.50
CA ARG A 146 -4.53 -8.59 16.47
C ARG A 146 -4.69 -7.06 16.33
N GLY A 147 -5.71 -6.60 15.62
CA GLY A 147 -5.98 -5.18 15.43
C GLY A 147 -5.06 -4.47 14.41
N MET A 148 -4.25 -5.24 13.63
CA MET A 148 -3.36 -4.68 12.61
C MET A 148 -4.02 -4.75 11.23
N SER A 149 -4.19 -3.59 10.58
CA SER A 149 -4.72 -3.52 9.22
C SER A 149 -3.78 -4.16 8.19
N VAL A 150 -4.37 -4.62 7.08
CA VAL A 150 -3.62 -5.22 5.96
C VAL A 150 -3.91 -4.47 4.68
N MET A 151 -2.86 -4.00 3.99
CA MET A 151 -2.93 -3.27 2.73
C MET A 151 -2.76 -4.22 1.54
N MET A 152 -3.65 -4.14 0.57
CA MET A 152 -3.63 -4.92 -0.66
C MET A 152 -3.99 -4.05 -1.87
N PHE A 153 -3.33 -4.31 -3.00
CA PHE A 153 -3.76 -3.79 -4.30
C PHE A 153 -4.60 -4.86 -5.01
N PRO A 154 -5.95 -4.73 -5.02
CA PRO A 154 -6.83 -5.79 -5.50
C PRO A 154 -6.72 -6.05 -7.01
N GLU A 155 -6.18 -5.10 -7.77
CA GLU A 155 -5.87 -5.28 -9.19
C GLU A 155 -4.80 -6.35 -9.44
N GLY A 156 -3.92 -6.57 -8.46
CA GLY A 156 -2.83 -7.55 -8.54
C GLY A 156 -1.70 -7.16 -9.49
N THR A 157 -1.79 -6.05 -10.20
CA THR A 157 -0.74 -5.46 -11.04
C THR A 157 -0.94 -3.96 -11.15
N ARG A 158 0.07 -3.24 -11.64
CA ARG A 158 -0.06 -1.81 -11.96
C ARG A 158 -0.79 -1.61 -13.29
N SER A 159 -1.73 -0.69 -13.35
CA SER A 159 -2.33 -0.20 -14.58
C SER A 159 -1.24 0.40 -15.50
N ARG A 160 -1.42 0.33 -16.82
CA ARG A 160 -0.50 0.92 -17.79
C ARG A 160 -0.99 2.28 -18.31
N ASP A 161 -2.28 2.43 -18.40
CA ASP A 161 -2.98 3.60 -18.95
C ASP A 161 -3.61 4.48 -17.86
N GLY A 162 -3.44 4.09 -16.58
CA GLY A 162 -4.01 4.79 -15.43
C GLY A 162 -5.46 4.44 -15.13
N LYS A 163 -6.12 3.62 -15.97
CA LYS A 163 -7.50 3.18 -15.73
C LYS A 163 -7.56 2.12 -14.64
N LEU A 164 -8.68 2.08 -13.94
CA LEU A 164 -8.93 1.11 -12.87
C LEU A 164 -9.13 -0.30 -13.45
N LEU A 165 -8.23 -1.21 -13.13
CA LEU A 165 -8.33 -2.61 -13.54
C LEU A 165 -9.39 -3.36 -12.74
N PRO A 166 -9.85 -4.54 -13.23
CA PRO A 166 -10.73 -5.42 -12.47
C PRO A 166 -10.12 -5.82 -11.13
N PHE A 167 -10.93 -5.84 -10.07
CA PHE A 167 -10.50 -6.24 -8.74
C PHE A 167 -10.58 -7.76 -8.57
N LYS A 168 -9.53 -8.37 -8.03
CA LYS A 168 -9.49 -9.77 -7.62
C LYS A 168 -10.23 -9.94 -6.30
N VAL A 169 -10.85 -11.08 -6.12
CA VAL A 169 -11.71 -11.39 -4.95
C VAL A 169 -10.95 -11.49 -3.62
N GLY A 170 -9.65 -11.73 -3.64
CA GLY A 170 -8.87 -12.10 -2.46
C GLY A 170 -8.95 -11.13 -1.28
N ALA A 171 -8.86 -9.81 -1.52
CA ALA A 171 -8.96 -8.81 -0.47
C ALA A 171 -10.36 -8.79 0.18
N PHE A 172 -11.40 -8.96 -0.61
CA PHE A 172 -12.79 -8.92 -0.18
C PHE A 172 -13.17 -10.20 0.56
N LYS A 173 -12.68 -11.35 0.07
CA LYS A 173 -12.80 -12.61 0.80
C LYS A 173 -12.13 -12.54 2.16
N LEU A 174 -10.93 -11.95 2.25
CA LEU A 174 -10.24 -11.73 3.52
C LEU A 174 -11.08 -10.89 4.48
N ALA A 175 -11.70 -9.81 3.99
CA ALA A 175 -12.55 -8.94 4.81
C ALA A 175 -13.77 -9.66 5.34
N VAL A 176 -14.48 -10.41 4.48
CA VAL A 176 -15.65 -11.21 4.85
C VAL A 176 -15.27 -12.30 5.87
N ASP A 177 -14.22 -13.08 5.57
CA ASP A 177 -13.75 -14.17 6.44
C ASP A 177 -13.27 -13.67 7.83
N ALA A 178 -12.76 -12.43 7.90
CA ALA A 178 -12.27 -11.83 9.14
C ALA A 178 -13.32 -10.96 9.85
N GLY A 179 -14.48 -10.70 9.24
CA GLY A 179 -15.51 -9.83 9.79
C GLY A 179 -15.07 -8.36 9.96
N VAL A 180 -14.12 -7.89 9.14
CA VAL A 180 -13.59 -6.52 9.24
C VAL A 180 -13.96 -5.69 8.02
N PRO A 181 -14.23 -4.38 8.16
CA PRO A 181 -14.57 -3.53 7.02
C PRO A 181 -13.39 -3.34 6.06
N VAL A 182 -13.71 -3.02 4.82
CA VAL A 182 -12.74 -2.58 3.81
C VAL A 182 -12.61 -1.06 3.88
N LEU A 183 -11.37 -0.55 3.93
CA LEU A 183 -11.06 0.87 3.81
C LEU A 183 -10.55 1.15 2.38
N PRO A 184 -11.38 1.76 1.51
CA PRO A 184 -10.96 2.08 0.16
C PRO A 184 -10.09 3.34 0.13
N ILE A 185 -9.09 3.34 -0.74
CA ILE A 185 -8.21 4.49 -0.99
C ILE A 185 -8.11 4.70 -2.50
N ALA A 186 -8.31 5.93 -2.95
CA ALA A 186 -8.09 6.32 -4.34
C ALA A 186 -6.76 7.07 -4.48
N ILE A 187 -5.96 6.70 -5.47
CA ILE A 187 -4.64 7.28 -5.77
C ILE A 187 -4.66 7.89 -7.15
N THR A 188 -4.20 9.14 -7.28
CA THR A 188 -4.03 9.80 -8.58
C THR A 188 -2.66 10.49 -8.68
N GLY A 189 -2.22 10.75 -9.92
CA GLY A 189 -0.99 11.50 -10.19
C GLY A 189 0.29 10.67 -10.20
N THR A 190 0.29 9.47 -9.67
CA THR A 190 1.50 8.64 -9.55
C THR A 190 1.97 8.06 -10.89
N ALA A 191 1.03 7.74 -11.80
CA ALA A 191 1.36 7.30 -13.16
C ALA A 191 2.07 8.40 -13.96
N GLN A 192 1.67 9.66 -13.75
CA GLN A 192 2.32 10.83 -14.36
C GLN A 192 3.67 11.12 -13.71
N GLY A 193 3.74 11.02 -12.37
CA GLY A 193 4.95 11.29 -11.59
C GLY A 193 6.07 10.27 -11.82
N MET A 194 5.73 8.99 -12.01
CA MET A 194 6.66 7.92 -12.35
C MET A 194 5.92 6.83 -13.16
N PRO A 195 5.98 6.89 -14.49
CA PRO A 195 5.30 5.92 -15.35
C PRO A 195 5.80 4.48 -15.12
N LYS A 196 4.92 3.51 -15.33
CA LYS A 196 5.27 2.09 -15.23
C LYS A 196 6.39 1.72 -16.20
N GLY A 197 7.47 1.14 -15.67
CA GLY A 197 8.64 0.73 -16.47
C GLY A 197 9.66 1.83 -16.73
N SER A 198 9.40 3.06 -16.27
CA SER A 198 10.36 4.16 -16.37
C SER A 198 10.99 4.47 -15.01
N PRO A 199 12.31 4.66 -14.92
CA PRO A 199 12.95 5.19 -13.72
C PRO A 199 12.82 6.71 -13.63
N TRP A 200 12.39 7.38 -14.70
CA TRP A 200 12.35 8.83 -14.77
C TRP A 200 11.15 9.40 -14.02
N VAL A 201 11.42 10.37 -13.17
CA VAL A 201 10.44 11.10 -12.41
C VAL A 201 10.07 12.42 -13.09
N ARG A 202 8.82 12.85 -12.91
CA ARG A 202 8.28 14.09 -13.49
C ARG A 202 7.54 14.89 -12.41
N PRO A 203 7.49 16.22 -12.53
CA PRO A 203 6.62 17.05 -11.69
C PRO A 203 5.19 16.54 -11.74
N SER A 204 4.57 16.36 -10.57
CA SER A 204 3.21 15.84 -10.50
C SER A 204 2.56 16.21 -9.16
N GLU A 205 1.25 16.39 -9.19
CA GLU A 205 0.44 16.41 -7.98
C GLU A 205 0.02 14.97 -7.63
N LEU A 206 0.53 14.47 -6.51
CA LEU A 206 0.27 13.14 -6.00
C LEU A 206 -0.81 13.19 -4.95
N ARG A 207 -1.94 12.55 -5.20
CA ARG A 207 -3.09 12.64 -4.31
C ARG A 207 -3.50 11.27 -3.79
N VAL A 208 -3.74 11.20 -2.48
CA VAL A 208 -4.38 10.06 -1.80
C VAL A 208 -5.69 10.55 -1.24
N ARG A 209 -6.78 9.87 -1.56
CA ARG A 209 -8.08 10.10 -0.96
C ARG A 209 -8.51 8.88 -0.16
N ILE A 210 -8.61 9.05 1.16
CA ILE A 210 -9.16 8.04 2.07
C ILE A 210 -10.67 8.15 2.01
N LEU A 211 -11.34 7.06 1.63
CA LEU A 211 -12.79 7.01 1.51
C LEU A 211 -13.41 6.40 2.79
N ASP A 212 -14.72 6.52 2.92
CA ASP A 212 -15.43 5.92 4.06
C ASP A 212 -15.33 4.39 4.04
N PRO A 213 -15.13 3.76 5.19
CA PRO A 213 -15.09 2.30 5.28
C PRO A 213 -16.37 1.67 4.76
N VAL A 214 -16.22 0.55 4.06
CA VAL A 214 -17.34 -0.27 3.60
C VAL A 214 -17.47 -1.45 4.54
N PRO A 215 -18.57 -1.55 5.32
CA PRO A 215 -18.78 -2.66 6.22
C PRO A 215 -19.01 -3.96 5.41
N VAL A 216 -18.67 -5.08 6.02
CA VAL A 216 -19.05 -6.38 5.52
C VAL A 216 -20.56 -6.54 5.77
N GLY A 217 -21.34 -6.59 4.71
CA GLY A 217 -22.79 -6.77 4.80
C GLY A 217 -23.17 -8.14 5.37
N ALA A 218 -24.41 -8.25 5.86
CA ALA A 218 -24.97 -9.53 6.27
C ALA A 218 -25.15 -10.47 5.05
N GLY A 219 -24.96 -11.77 5.27
CA GLY A 219 -25.15 -12.82 4.27
C GLY A 219 -23.92 -13.71 4.07
N PRO A 220 -24.13 -14.95 3.58
CA PRO A 220 -23.06 -15.92 3.49
C PRO A 220 -22.20 -15.76 2.23
N GLY A 221 -20.91 -16.05 2.38
CA GLY A 221 -20.00 -16.57 1.36
C GLY A 221 -19.75 -15.67 0.15
N ALA A 222 -19.88 -16.27 -1.02
CA ALA A 222 -19.45 -15.69 -2.29
C ALA A 222 -20.22 -14.41 -2.70
N GLU A 223 -21.51 -14.35 -2.39
CA GLU A 223 -22.36 -13.20 -2.72
C GLU A 223 -22.00 -11.95 -1.91
N ALA A 224 -21.70 -12.11 -0.61
CA ALA A 224 -21.22 -11.01 0.23
C ALA A 224 -19.86 -10.47 -0.27
N VAL A 225 -18.98 -11.37 -0.70
CA VAL A 225 -17.67 -11.00 -1.29
C VAL A 225 -17.86 -10.20 -2.56
N GLU A 226 -18.78 -10.60 -3.44
CA GLU A 226 -19.04 -9.94 -4.71
C GLU A 226 -19.69 -8.56 -4.53
N ARG A 227 -20.67 -8.45 -3.65
CA ARG A 227 -21.29 -7.15 -3.29
C ARG A 227 -20.25 -6.18 -2.73
N LEU A 228 -19.41 -6.65 -1.80
CA LEU A 228 -18.35 -5.84 -1.20
C LEU A 228 -17.32 -5.39 -2.25
N ARG A 229 -16.91 -6.29 -3.14
CA ARG A 229 -15.97 -6.00 -4.23
C ARG A 229 -16.51 -4.93 -5.17
N SER A 230 -17.75 -5.10 -5.63
CA SER A 230 -18.41 -4.18 -6.56
C SER A 230 -18.61 -2.80 -5.93
N GLU A 231 -19.05 -2.73 -4.67
CA GLU A 231 -19.25 -1.48 -3.96
C GLU A 231 -17.92 -0.73 -3.76
N VAL A 232 -16.88 -1.42 -3.31
CA VAL A 232 -15.55 -0.80 -3.11
C VAL A 232 -14.97 -0.32 -4.45
N ARG A 233 -15.09 -1.14 -5.52
CA ARG A 233 -14.62 -0.73 -6.85
C ARG A 233 -15.37 0.51 -7.34
N ARG A 234 -16.70 0.56 -7.18
CA ARG A 234 -17.54 1.70 -7.55
C ARG A 234 -17.10 2.97 -6.83
N ARG A 235 -16.85 2.91 -5.51
CA ARG A 235 -16.39 4.07 -4.72
C ARG A 235 -15.02 4.58 -5.18
N ILE A 236 -14.07 3.68 -5.43
CA ILE A 236 -12.75 4.07 -5.95
C ILE A 236 -12.89 4.66 -7.35
N ALA A 237 -13.65 4.04 -8.26
CA ALA A 237 -13.89 4.56 -9.61
C ALA A 237 -14.50 5.98 -9.58
N SER A 238 -15.53 6.18 -8.75
CA SER A 238 -16.14 7.52 -8.55
C SER A 238 -15.13 8.54 -8.04
N ALA A 239 -14.27 8.16 -7.09
CA ALA A 239 -13.24 9.06 -6.55
C ALA A 239 -12.13 9.39 -7.58
N LEU A 240 -11.91 8.52 -8.57
CA LEU A 240 -11.01 8.74 -9.70
C LEU A 240 -11.64 9.56 -10.83
N GLY A 241 -12.95 9.82 -10.78
CA GLY A 241 -13.71 10.46 -11.87
C GLY A 241 -14.00 9.52 -13.05
N GLU A 242 -13.82 8.21 -12.87
CA GLU A 242 -14.17 7.20 -13.85
C GLU A 242 -15.66 6.85 -13.71
N ARG A 243 -16.38 6.73 -14.83
CA ARG A 243 -17.72 6.13 -14.80
C ARG A 243 -17.58 4.66 -14.43
N ALA A 244 -18.34 4.22 -13.45
CA ALA A 244 -18.47 2.80 -13.16
C ALA A 244 -19.14 2.14 -14.39
N GLU A 245 -18.33 1.51 -15.24
CA GLU A 245 -18.87 0.57 -16.22
C GLU A 245 -19.44 -0.61 -15.42
N GLY A 246 -20.75 -0.86 -15.63
CA GLY A 246 -21.55 -1.88 -14.95
C GLY A 246 -21.10 -3.31 -15.28
#